data_7387093d3b0764ed9acefcf9df6d58cf
#
_entry.id   7387093d3b0764ed9acefcf9df6d58cf
#
_cell.length_a   1.000
_cell.length_b   1.000
_cell.length_c   1.000
_cell.angle_alpha   90.00
_cell.angle_beta   90.00
_cell.angle_gamma   90.00
#
_symmetry.space_group_name_H-M   'P 1'
#
loop_
_entity.id
_entity.type
_entity.pdbx_description
1 polymer ?
#
loop_
_entity_poly.entity_id
_entity_poly.type
_entity_poly.pdbx_seq_one_letter_code
_entity_poly.pdbx_strand_id
1 'polypeptide(L)'
;RFIIPEANRAFVCERVQCELSFPVGLNDGDHCTVGHFTFYGIPAKHNEIDRDEFGNCHYMGYVIKFGPHTIYHSGDTLWFDEMVPLLKQHQPQLALLPINGNDPAREVAGNLDVKEAISLAGILGVKTLIPCHYDMFLFNTANVNEFVKEAEANKQPYRVLKGGELFKG
;
A
#
# COMPACT_ATOMS: atom_id res chain seq x y z
N ARG A 1 18.64 5.62 6.47
CA ARG A 1 18.35 4.43 5.64
C ARG A 1 16.90 4.46 5.19
N PHE A 2 16.61 3.79 4.11
CA PHE A 2 15.25 3.56 3.61
C PHE A 2 15.07 2.09 3.27
N ILE A 3 13.82 1.63 3.27
CA ILE A 3 13.44 0.25 2.99
C ILE A 3 12.90 0.21 1.57
N ILE A 4 13.31 -0.79 0.81
CA ILE A 4 12.94 -0.99 -0.60
C ILE A 4 12.63 -2.46 -0.87
N PRO A 5 11.89 -2.79 -1.93
CA PRO A 5 11.90 -4.14 -2.48
C PRO A 5 13.35 -4.53 -2.87
N GLU A 6 13.80 -5.72 -2.48
CA GLU A 6 15.16 -6.19 -2.79
C GLU A 6 15.43 -6.20 -4.30
N ALA A 7 14.46 -6.59 -5.11
CA ALA A 7 14.53 -6.58 -6.57
C ALA A 7 14.96 -5.22 -7.16
N ASN A 8 14.65 -4.14 -6.47
CA ASN A 8 14.92 -2.78 -6.95
C ASN A 8 16.23 -2.18 -6.42
N ARG A 9 17.06 -2.92 -5.67
CA ARG A 9 18.27 -2.40 -5.01
C ARG A 9 19.19 -1.65 -5.96
N ALA A 10 19.58 -2.29 -7.05
CA ALA A 10 20.53 -1.69 -8.00
C ALA A 10 19.94 -0.43 -8.64
N PHE A 11 18.69 -0.49 -9.12
CA PHE A 11 17.98 0.62 -9.71
C PHE A 11 17.84 1.82 -8.76
N VAL A 12 17.44 1.57 -7.51
CA VAL A 12 17.26 2.65 -6.52
C VAL A 12 18.59 3.27 -6.15
N CYS A 13 19.64 2.46 -5.90
CA CYS A 13 20.96 2.99 -5.54
C CYS A 13 21.57 3.83 -6.66
N GLU A 14 21.40 3.45 -7.93
CA GLU A 14 21.81 4.24 -9.08
C GLU A 14 21.06 5.59 -9.12
N ARG A 15 19.72 5.57 -8.93
CA ARG A 15 18.89 6.78 -9.01
C ARG A 15 19.15 7.77 -7.88
N VAL A 16 19.41 7.31 -6.67
CA VAL A 16 19.67 8.19 -5.51
C VAL A 16 21.16 8.36 -5.23
N GLN A 17 22.04 7.78 -6.06
CA GLN A 17 23.49 7.86 -5.95
C GLN A 17 24.01 7.46 -4.57
N CYS A 18 23.62 6.27 -4.11
CA CYS A 18 24.09 5.71 -2.86
C CYS A 18 24.73 4.33 -3.03
N GLU A 19 25.51 3.91 -2.05
CA GLU A 19 26.11 2.58 -2.00
C GLU A 19 25.03 1.49 -1.90
N LEU A 20 25.25 0.33 -2.52
CA LEU A 20 24.33 -0.82 -2.49
C LEU A 20 24.00 -1.30 -1.06
N SER A 21 24.87 -1.05 -0.09
CA SER A 21 24.69 -1.38 1.32
C SER A 21 23.81 -0.38 2.10
N PHE A 22 23.45 0.75 1.50
CA PHE A 22 22.73 1.82 2.19
C PHE A 22 21.25 1.49 2.44
N PRO A 23 20.46 1.01 1.44
CA PRO A 23 19.07 0.62 1.69
C PRO A 23 18.98 -0.73 2.41
N VAL A 24 17.88 -0.90 3.13
CA VAL A 24 17.45 -2.20 3.64
C VAL A 24 16.53 -2.82 2.59
N GLY A 25 16.98 -3.88 1.93
CA GLY A 25 16.16 -4.65 1.01
C GLY A 25 15.22 -5.58 1.77
N LEU A 26 14.02 -5.74 1.29
CA LEU A 26 13.00 -6.59 1.88
C LEU A 26 12.23 -7.32 0.78
N ASN A 27 11.91 -8.59 1.02
CA ASN A 27 11.05 -9.38 0.15
C ASN A 27 9.66 -9.54 0.77
N ASP A 28 8.69 -9.96 -0.03
CA ASP A 28 7.40 -10.39 0.48
C ASP A 28 7.54 -11.60 1.41
N GLY A 29 6.80 -11.58 2.51
CA GLY A 29 6.90 -12.58 3.58
C GLY A 29 8.06 -12.35 4.57
N ASP A 30 9.03 -11.49 4.23
CA ASP A 30 10.12 -11.12 5.12
C ASP A 30 9.75 -9.94 6.02
N HIS A 31 10.59 -9.69 7.00
CA HIS A 31 10.49 -8.50 7.84
C HIS A 31 11.86 -7.96 8.23
N CYS A 32 11.91 -6.67 8.55
CA CYS A 32 13.08 -6.04 9.15
C CYS A 32 12.67 -5.07 10.25
N THR A 33 13.58 -4.83 11.19
CA THR A 33 13.36 -3.84 12.27
C THR A 33 14.37 -2.71 12.14
N VAL A 34 13.88 -1.49 12.14
CA VAL A 34 14.69 -0.27 12.12
C VAL A 34 14.23 0.63 13.27
N GLY A 35 15.08 0.78 14.29
CA GLY A 35 14.72 1.48 15.52
C GLY A 35 13.53 0.80 16.22
N HIS A 36 12.45 1.54 16.41
CA HIS A 36 11.22 1.03 17.05
C HIS A 36 10.17 0.54 16.04
N PHE A 37 10.49 0.50 14.75
CA PHE A 37 9.57 0.12 13.69
C PHE A 37 9.93 -1.26 13.15
N THR A 38 8.94 -2.15 13.01
CA THR A 38 9.09 -3.41 12.29
C THR A 38 8.25 -3.34 11.02
N PHE A 39 8.88 -3.64 9.90
CA PHE A 39 8.29 -3.61 8.56
C PHE A 39 8.16 -5.05 8.05
N TYR A 40 6.98 -5.41 7.56
CA TYR A 40 6.70 -6.69 6.92
C TYR A 40 6.38 -6.42 5.45
N GLY A 41 7.05 -7.15 4.55
CA GLY A 41 6.81 -7.07 3.11
C GLY A 41 5.54 -7.80 2.72
N ILE A 42 4.68 -7.13 1.99
CA ILE A 42 3.45 -7.67 1.40
C ILE A 42 3.55 -7.49 -0.10
N PRO A 43 3.31 -8.52 -0.94
CA PRO A 43 3.36 -8.33 -2.38
C PRO A 43 2.31 -7.31 -2.82
N ALA A 44 2.61 -6.55 -3.87
CA ALA A 44 1.65 -5.69 -4.53
C ALA A 44 1.45 -6.14 -5.98
N LYS A 45 0.19 -6.22 -6.40
CA LYS A 45 -0.20 -6.64 -7.75
C LYS A 45 -0.40 -5.40 -8.63
N HIS A 46 0.69 -4.91 -9.22
CA HIS A 46 0.64 -3.78 -10.16
C HIS A 46 0.48 -4.31 -11.58
N ASN A 47 -0.74 -4.66 -11.99
CA ASN A 47 -1.21 -5.57 -13.03
C ASN A 47 -0.99 -7.04 -12.71
N GLU A 48 0.21 -7.43 -12.34
CA GLU A 48 0.60 -8.77 -11.87
C GLU A 48 1.53 -8.66 -10.66
N ILE A 49 1.76 -9.77 -9.96
CA ILE A 49 2.81 -9.84 -8.95
C ILE A 49 4.12 -10.09 -9.68
N ASP A 50 4.77 -8.97 -10.05
CA ASP A 50 6.01 -8.99 -10.84
C ASP A 50 7.20 -9.34 -9.96
N ARG A 51 8.03 -10.30 -10.44
CA ARG A 51 9.17 -10.84 -9.69
C ARG A 51 10.42 -10.88 -10.56
N ASP A 52 11.57 -10.66 -9.94
CA ASP A 52 12.88 -10.89 -10.56
C ASP A 52 13.19 -12.40 -10.72
N GLU A 53 14.33 -12.70 -11.31
CA GLU A 53 14.81 -14.08 -11.52
C GLU A 53 15.08 -14.87 -10.22
N PHE A 54 15.18 -14.17 -9.08
CA PHE A 54 15.36 -14.73 -7.74
C PHE A 54 14.05 -14.90 -6.98
N GLY A 55 12.92 -14.48 -7.58
CA GLY A 55 11.59 -14.54 -6.99
C GLY A 55 11.24 -13.36 -6.10
N ASN A 56 12.04 -12.30 -6.04
CA ASN A 56 11.77 -11.10 -5.25
C ASN A 56 10.75 -10.21 -5.96
N CYS A 57 9.78 -9.66 -5.22
CA CYS A 57 8.79 -8.74 -5.77
C CYS A 57 9.40 -7.39 -6.15
N HIS A 58 9.07 -6.88 -7.35
CA HIS A 58 9.38 -5.50 -7.76
C HIS A 58 8.46 -4.47 -7.08
N TYR A 59 7.21 -4.84 -6.81
CA TYR A 59 6.21 -3.97 -6.18
C TYR A 59 5.75 -4.57 -4.86
N MET A 60 5.74 -3.75 -3.81
CA MET A 60 5.39 -4.18 -2.47
C MET A 60 4.61 -3.12 -1.70
N GLY A 61 3.65 -3.59 -0.91
CA GLY A 61 3.12 -2.88 0.22
C GLY A 61 3.87 -3.25 1.51
N TYR A 62 3.58 -2.54 2.58
CA TYR A 62 4.22 -2.77 3.88
C TYR A 62 3.22 -2.74 5.02
N VAL A 63 3.32 -3.74 5.91
CA VAL A 63 2.74 -3.61 7.24
C VAL A 63 3.81 -3.08 8.18
N ILE A 64 3.50 -2.00 8.88
CA ILE A 64 4.42 -1.29 9.76
C ILE A 64 3.88 -1.38 11.19
N LYS A 65 4.68 -1.94 12.10
CA LYS A 65 4.35 -2.04 13.52
C LYS A 65 5.27 -1.16 14.37
N PHE A 66 4.69 -0.38 15.26
CA PHE A 66 5.44 0.43 16.23
C PHE A 66 4.57 0.73 17.45
N GLY A 67 5.10 0.49 18.66
CA GLY A 67 4.30 0.56 19.88
C GLY A 67 3.01 -0.26 19.76
N PRO A 68 1.81 0.31 20.04
CA PRO A 68 0.53 -0.39 19.90
C PRO A 68 -0.07 -0.28 18.49
N HIS A 69 0.62 0.36 17.54
CA HIS A 69 0.08 0.68 16.22
C HIS A 69 0.51 -0.31 15.17
N THR A 70 -0.43 -0.69 14.30
CA THR A 70 -0.19 -1.48 13.08
C THR A 70 -0.83 -0.76 11.90
N ILE A 71 -0.01 -0.37 10.93
CA ILE A 71 -0.41 0.34 9.73
C ILE A 71 -0.15 -0.56 8.52
N TYR A 72 -1.06 -0.61 7.57
CA TYR A 72 -0.83 -1.18 6.25
C TYR A 72 -0.85 -0.08 5.19
N HIS A 73 0.20 0.02 4.42
CA HIS A 73 0.25 0.81 3.18
C HIS A 73 0.42 -0.15 2.03
N SER A 74 -0.56 -0.22 1.15
CA SER A 74 -0.56 -1.23 0.08
C SER A 74 0.47 -0.97 -1.02
N GLY A 75 0.95 0.27 -1.17
CA GLY A 75 1.47 0.71 -2.44
C GLY A 75 0.35 0.70 -3.50
N ASP A 76 0.73 0.73 -4.76
CA ASP A 76 -0.18 0.58 -5.88
C ASP A 76 -0.45 -0.91 -6.12
N THR A 77 -1.69 -1.34 -5.98
CA THR A 77 -2.06 -2.75 -6.08
C THR A 77 -3.50 -2.97 -6.53
N LEU A 78 -3.72 -4.00 -7.33
CA LEU A 78 -5.01 -4.65 -7.53
C LEU A 78 -5.31 -5.61 -6.39
N TRP A 79 -6.55 -6.07 -6.28
CA TRP A 79 -6.92 -7.19 -5.43
C TRP A 79 -6.27 -8.49 -5.94
N PHE A 80 -5.81 -9.35 -5.02
CA PHE A 80 -5.34 -10.71 -5.29
C PHE A 80 -5.77 -11.66 -4.18
N ASP A 81 -5.86 -12.96 -4.50
CA ASP A 81 -6.53 -13.95 -3.65
C ASP A 81 -5.89 -14.09 -2.25
N GLU A 82 -4.56 -14.02 -2.17
CA GLU A 82 -3.81 -14.17 -0.91
C GLU A 82 -3.77 -12.90 -0.05
N MET A 83 -4.23 -11.75 -0.58
CA MET A 83 -4.13 -10.45 0.12
C MET A 83 -4.78 -10.48 1.50
N VAL A 84 -6.00 -11.00 1.60
CA VAL A 84 -6.74 -11.04 2.86
C VAL A 84 -6.07 -11.93 3.91
N PRO A 85 -5.71 -13.21 3.64
CA PRO A 85 -5.02 -14.04 4.63
C PRO A 85 -3.67 -13.48 5.04
N LEU A 86 -2.89 -12.91 4.10
CA LEU A 86 -1.60 -12.26 4.39
C LEU A 86 -1.75 -11.07 5.35
N LEU A 87 -2.80 -10.27 5.20
CA LEU A 87 -3.00 -9.08 6.03
C LEU A 87 -3.66 -9.37 7.36
N LYS A 88 -4.59 -10.34 7.42
CA LYS A 88 -5.31 -10.69 8.67
C LYS A 88 -4.40 -11.08 9.82
N GLN A 89 -3.28 -11.77 9.55
CA GLN A 89 -2.32 -12.15 10.58
C GLN A 89 -1.66 -10.95 11.29
N HIS A 90 -1.63 -9.79 10.62
CA HIS A 90 -1.02 -8.58 11.17
C HIS A 90 -2.01 -7.69 11.91
N GLN A 91 -3.34 -7.82 11.67
CA GLN A 91 -4.41 -7.03 12.29
C GLN A 91 -4.21 -5.51 12.14
N PRO A 92 -4.10 -4.98 10.91
CA PRO A 92 -3.86 -3.56 10.72
C PRO A 92 -5.02 -2.73 11.26
N GLN A 93 -4.70 -1.68 12.00
CA GLN A 93 -5.68 -0.73 12.56
C GLN A 93 -5.93 0.44 11.62
N LEU A 94 -4.92 0.80 10.85
CA LEU A 94 -4.94 1.85 9.85
C LEU A 94 -4.52 1.26 8.51
N ALA A 95 -5.26 1.57 7.44
CA ALA A 95 -4.88 1.20 6.08
C ALA A 95 -4.82 2.43 5.17
N LEU A 96 -3.78 2.50 4.36
CA LEU A 96 -3.63 3.47 3.27
C LEU A 96 -3.75 2.68 1.96
N LEU A 97 -4.87 2.89 1.24
CA LEU A 97 -5.22 2.11 0.05
C LEU A 97 -5.51 3.03 -1.14
N PRO A 98 -5.07 2.69 -2.37
CA PRO A 98 -5.47 3.39 -3.56
C PRO A 98 -6.96 3.20 -3.83
N ILE A 99 -7.58 4.16 -4.51
CA ILE A 99 -9.01 4.14 -4.84
C ILE A 99 -9.30 4.48 -6.30
N ASN A 100 -8.27 4.63 -7.14
CA ASN A 100 -8.41 5.09 -8.52
C ASN A 100 -8.83 3.98 -9.50
N GLY A 101 -8.85 2.71 -9.08
CA GLY A 101 -9.35 1.60 -9.87
C GLY A 101 -8.45 1.18 -11.03
N ASN A 102 -8.97 0.24 -11.81
CA ASN A 102 -8.31 -0.31 -12.99
C ASN A 102 -9.14 0.02 -14.25
N ASP A 103 -8.71 1.00 -15.02
CA ASP A 103 -9.32 1.39 -16.28
C ASP A 103 -8.31 1.21 -17.42
N PRO A 104 -8.50 0.22 -18.30
CA PRO A 104 -7.60 -0.03 -19.43
C PRO A 104 -7.44 1.17 -20.37
N ALA A 105 -8.43 2.07 -20.44
CA ALA A 105 -8.34 3.25 -21.29
C ALA A 105 -7.31 4.28 -20.80
N ARG A 106 -6.85 4.16 -19.56
CA ARG A 106 -5.78 5.02 -19.02
C ARG A 106 -4.38 4.57 -19.42
N GLU A 107 -4.22 3.36 -19.96
CA GLU A 107 -2.93 2.76 -20.37
C GLU A 107 -1.87 2.76 -19.24
N VAL A 108 -2.31 2.67 -17.99
CA VAL A 108 -1.45 2.56 -16.80
C VAL A 108 -1.88 1.36 -15.97
N ALA A 109 -0.98 0.89 -15.12
CA ALA A 109 -1.30 -0.21 -14.23
C ALA A 109 -2.47 0.13 -13.30
N GLY A 110 -3.33 -0.87 -13.06
CA GLY A 110 -4.52 -0.72 -12.24
C GLY A 110 -4.24 -0.77 -10.74
N ASN A 111 -5.21 -0.28 -10.01
CA ASN A 111 -5.24 -0.28 -8.55
C ASN A 111 -6.61 -0.77 -8.03
N LEU A 112 -6.72 -0.94 -6.72
CA LEU A 112 -8.01 -1.12 -6.07
C LEU A 112 -8.95 0.04 -6.44
N ASP A 113 -10.21 -0.29 -6.69
CA ASP A 113 -11.24 0.74 -6.78
C ASP A 113 -11.81 1.10 -5.39
N VAL A 114 -12.72 2.07 -5.37
CA VAL A 114 -13.38 2.54 -4.14
C VAL A 114 -14.03 1.40 -3.36
N LYS A 115 -14.76 0.51 -4.04
CA LYS A 115 -15.50 -0.59 -3.40
C LYS A 115 -14.57 -1.67 -2.89
N GLU A 116 -13.54 -2.00 -3.65
CA GLU A 116 -12.51 -2.95 -3.26
C GLU A 116 -11.74 -2.47 -2.03
N ALA A 117 -11.31 -1.21 -2.01
CA ALA A 117 -10.59 -0.63 -0.87
C ALA A 117 -11.44 -0.66 0.42
N ILE A 118 -12.73 -0.28 0.34
CA ILE A 118 -13.66 -0.31 1.47
C ILE A 118 -13.93 -1.75 1.91
N SER A 119 -14.15 -2.66 0.97
CA SER A 119 -14.37 -4.08 1.25
C SER A 119 -13.16 -4.69 1.96
N LEU A 120 -11.95 -4.43 1.48
CA LEU A 120 -10.72 -4.90 2.12
C LEU A 120 -10.59 -4.38 3.55
N ALA A 121 -10.79 -3.07 3.75
CA ALA A 121 -10.75 -2.46 5.08
C ALA A 121 -11.76 -3.09 6.04
N GLY A 122 -12.99 -3.32 5.58
CA GLY A 122 -14.05 -3.99 6.35
C GLY A 122 -13.72 -5.43 6.72
N ILE A 123 -13.22 -6.23 5.77
CA ILE A 123 -12.81 -7.62 5.98
C ILE A 123 -11.66 -7.73 6.99
N LEU A 124 -10.74 -6.76 6.98
CA LEU A 124 -9.59 -6.69 7.89
C LEU A 124 -9.95 -6.09 9.26
N GLY A 125 -11.13 -5.48 9.40
CA GLY A 125 -11.53 -4.77 10.63
C GLY A 125 -10.71 -3.51 10.89
N VAL A 126 -10.30 -2.81 9.83
CA VAL A 126 -9.51 -1.58 9.91
C VAL A 126 -10.30 -0.49 10.62
N LYS A 127 -9.71 0.13 11.63
CA LYS A 127 -10.33 1.22 12.40
C LYS A 127 -10.39 2.54 11.65
N THR A 128 -9.44 2.76 10.74
CA THR A 128 -9.41 3.97 9.89
C THR A 128 -8.84 3.63 8.52
N LEU A 129 -9.60 3.91 7.47
CA LEU A 129 -9.15 3.83 6.09
C LEU A 129 -8.77 5.21 5.57
N ILE A 130 -7.57 5.37 5.05
CA ILE A 130 -7.10 6.57 4.36
C ILE A 130 -7.02 6.27 2.87
N PRO A 131 -7.84 6.92 2.03
CA PRO A 131 -7.75 6.73 0.59
C PRO A 131 -6.48 7.39 0.04
N CYS A 132 -5.89 6.75 -0.95
CA CYS A 132 -4.74 7.24 -1.70
C CYS A 132 -5.06 7.33 -3.19
N HIS A 133 -4.17 7.93 -3.97
CA HIS A 133 -4.24 8.01 -5.43
C HIS A 133 -5.43 8.82 -5.95
N TYR A 134 -5.69 9.97 -5.33
CA TYR A 134 -6.65 10.98 -5.79
C TYR A 134 -6.00 12.37 -5.77
N ASP A 135 -6.56 13.31 -6.56
CA ASP A 135 -6.11 14.70 -6.66
C ASP A 135 -4.62 14.89 -7.06
N MET A 136 -4.01 13.87 -7.69
CA MET A 136 -2.60 13.88 -8.06
C MET A 136 -2.39 14.05 -9.57
N PHE A 137 -3.15 13.32 -10.38
CA PHE A 137 -3.10 13.35 -11.84
C PHE A 137 -4.48 13.53 -12.42
N LEU A 138 -4.59 14.28 -13.52
CA LEU A 138 -5.89 14.53 -14.16
C LEU A 138 -6.53 13.27 -14.76
N PHE A 139 -5.72 12.37 -15.30
CA PHE A 139 -6.19 11.18 -16.01
C PHE A 139 -6.23 9.91 -15.13
N ASN A 140 -5.37 9.86 -14.10
CA ASN A 140 -5.26 8.69 -13.23
C ASN A 140 -5.56 9.09 -11.78
N THR A 141 -6.83 9.28 -11.50
CA THR A 141 -7.34 9.76 -10.22
C THR A 141 -8.69 9.14 -9.91
N ALA A 142 -9.14 9.27 -8.68
CA ALA A 142 -10.47 8.90 -8.22
C ALA A 142 -11.27 10.13 -7.79
N ASN A 143 -12.60 9.99 -7.83
CA ASN A 143 -13.49 10.96 -7.22
C ASN A 143 -13.62 10.64 -5.71
N VAL A 144 -12.96 11.43 -4.89
CA VAL A 144 -12.96 11.23 -3.43
C VAL A 144 -14.36 11.34 -2.81
N ASN A 145 -15.29 12.08 -3.44
CA ASN A 145 -16.68 12.18 -2.96
C ASN A 145 -17.45 10.84 -3.13
N GLU A 146 -17.11 10.06 -4.14
CA GLU A 146 -17.65 8.70 -4.31
C GLU A 146 -17.14 7.77 -3.22
N PHE A 147 -15.86 7.86 -2.91
CA PHE A 147 -15.27 7.15 -1.77
C PHE A 147 -15.98 7.48 -0.45
N VAL A 148 -16.19 8.77 -0.17
CA VAL A 148 -16.89 9.21 1.05
C VAL A 148 -18.29 8.60 1.15
N LYS A 149 -19.10 8.70 0.08
CA LYS A 149 -20.45 8.12 0.04
C LYS A 149 -20.45 6.61 0.28
N GLU A 150 -19.53 5.91 -0.37
CA GLU A 150 -19.43 4.44 -0.26
C GLU A 150 -18.94 4.03 1.13
N ALA A 151 -17.97 4.73 1.71
CA ALA A 151 -17.48 4.47 3.06
C ALA A 151 -18.58 4.69 4.12
N GLU A 152 -19.35 5.76 4.00
CA GLU A 152 -20.50 6.04 4.88
C GLU A 152 -21.59 4.97 4.76
N ALA A 153 -21.94 4.56 3.53
CA ALA A 153 -22.92 3.52 3.27
C ALA A 153 -22.54 2.17 3.91
N ASN A 154 -21.25 1.84 3.91
CA ASN A 154 -20.68 0.62 4.49
C ASN A 154 -20.29 0.78 5.97
N LYS A 155 -20.49 1.97 6.58
CA LYS A 155 -20.07 2.29 7.95
C LYS A 155 -18.58 2.02 8.22
N GLN A 156 -17.74 2.15 7.17
CA GLN A 156 -16.30 2.05 7.29
C GLN A 156 -15.73 3.38 7.79
N PRO A 157 -15.08 3.43 8.97
CA PRO A 157 -14.45 4.66 9.41
C PRO A 157 -13.28 5.03 8.48
N TYR A 158 -13.20 6.30 8.13
CA TYR A 158 -12.22 6.80 7.17
C TYR A 158 -11.71 8.21 7.53
N ARG A 159 -10.61 8.60 6.89
CA ARG A 159 -10.10 9.96 6.92
C ARG A 159 -9.58 10.34 5.54
N VAL A 160 -10.20 11.34 4.92
CA VAL A 160 -9.68 11.99 3.71
C VAL A 160 -8.68 13.06 4.15
N LEU A 161 -7.46 13.00 3.63
CA LEU A 161 -6.38 13.94 3.95
C LEU A 161 -5.98 14.71 2.69
N LYS A 162 -5.69 15.99 2.84
CA LYS A 162 -5.03 16.78 1.80
C LYS A 162 -3.52 16.57 1.85
N GLY A 163 -2.85 16.81 0.73
CA GLY A 163 -1.38 16.74 0.68
C GLY A 163 -0.75 17.65 1.76
N GLY A 164 0.11 17.06 2.62
CA GLY A 164 0.73 17.75 3.75
C GLY A 164 -0.12 17.83 5.03
N GLU A 165 -1.37 17.34 5.03
CA GLU A 165 -2.20 17.30 6.24
C GLU A 165 -1.70 16.23 7.21
N LEU A 166 -1.63 16.58 8.51
CA LEU A 166 -1.20 15.67 9.56
C LEU A 166 -2.38 14.83 10.05
N PHE A 167 -2.26 13.52 9.97
CA PHE A 167 -3.17 12.58 10.65
C PHE A 167 -2.77 12.44 12.12
N LYS A 168 -3.75 12.69 13.02
CA LYS A 168 -3.65 12.42 14.45
C LYS A 168 -4.71 11.39 14.78
N GLY A 169 -4.31 10.15 15.01
CA GLY A 169 -5.17 9.05 15.45
C GLY A 169 -5.35 8.99 16.94
#